data_91d12472261a8ba69f155aca7fec70b3
#
_entry.id   91d12472261a8ba69f155aca7fec70b3
#
_cell.length_a   1.000
_cell.length_b   1.000
_cell.length_c   1.000
_cell.angle_alpha   90.00
_cell.angle_beta   90.00
_cell.angle_gamma   90.00
#
_symmetry.space_group_name_H-M   'P 1'
#
loop_
_entity.id
_entity.type
_entity.pdbx_description
1 polymer ?
#
loop_
_entity_poly.entity_id
_entity_poly.type
_entity_poly.pdbx_seq_one_letter_code
_entity_poly.pdbx_strand_id
1 'polypeptide(L)'
;MKTYAVVMAAGKGTRMKSDKPKVVHEVLYKPMVCHIVDELKGLGVDGIYVIVGHKAEEVMKLVDGVEFVMQKEQLGTGHALMQAKDVLGDKEGTTIVLNGDAPLITKETLQGLIQYHNEHQMKGTVMTCDCDLNKKFGRIIRENDQVKGIVEYKDCTDEQRNISEMNVGEYCFDNAALFKALESVTNNNAQNEYYITDVIEIMNHQNLNVGGYKIDDLSEVGGINDKFELQEATKQLQYRINKKHLLDGVNIVDMTNTYIGRDVVIGHDTTIEPGCIIKGKTVIGNGCHIGPYCEFDN
;
A
#
# COMPACT_ATOMS: atom_id res chain seq x y z
N MET A 1 -9.64 14.24 -14.77
CA MET A 1 -8.44 13.57 -15.34
C MET A 1 -8.58 12.09 -15.01
N LYS A 2 -8.18 11.16 -15.88
CA LYS A 2 -8.22 9.73 -15.58
C LYS A 2 -7.18 9.38 -14.54
N THR A 3 -7.53 8.46 -13.65
CA THR A 3 -6.64 7.97 -12.60
C THR A 3 -6.53 6.45 -12.70
N TYR A 4 -5.31 5.97 -12.77
CA TYR A 4 -4.98 4.54 -12.82
C TYR A 4 -4.23 4.14 -11.54
N ALA A 5 -4.19 2.87 -11.25
CA ALA A 5 -3.42 2.34 -10.13
C ALA A 5 -2.56 1.16 -10.56
N VAL A 6 -1.33 1.12 -10.08
CA VAL A 6 -0.43 -0.02 -10.19
C VAL A 6 -0.14 -0.55 -8.80
N VAL A 7 -0.39 -1.85 -8.56
CA VAL A 7 -0.08 -2.53 -7.31
C VAL A 7 1.09 -3.49 -7.55
N MET A 8 2.20 -3.26 -6.86
CA MET A 8 3.41 -4.08 -6.99
C MET A 8 3.31 -5.33 -6.11
N ALA A 9 3.09 -6.49 -6.71
CA ALA A 9 2.85 -7.77 -6.03
C ALA A 9 3.76 -8.91 -6.53
N ALA A 10 4.88 -8.60 -7.19
CA ALA A 10 5.76 -9.60 -7.85
C ALA A 10 6.85 -10.19 -6.96
N GLY A 11 7.08 -9.63 -5.76
CA GLY A 11 8.20 -9.96 -4.88
C GLY A 11 8.11 -11.33 -4.21
N LYS A 12 9.27 -11.98 -3.97
CA LYS A 12 9.36 -13.30 -3.32
C LYS A 12 9.03 -13.28 -1.83
N GLY A 13 9.31 -12.20 -1.11
CA GLY A 13 9.02 -12.06 0.32
C GLY A 13 9.75 -13.06 1.22
N THR A 14 11.03 -13.28 1.02
CA THR A 14 11.83 -14.32 1.71
C THR A 14 11.83 -14.21 3.23
N ARG A 15 11.65 -12.98 3.78
CA ARG A 15 11.57 -12.72 5.24
C ARG A 15 10.30 -13.31 5.89
N MET A 16 9.26 -13.58 5.11
CA MET A 16 8.04 -14.24 5.60
C MET A 16 8.28 -15.71 6.01
N LYS A 17 9.40 -16.32 5.59
CA LYS A 17 9.72 -17.74 5.82
C LYS A 17 8.53 -18.65 5.48
N SER A 18 7.96 -18.47 4.31
CA SER A 18 6.76 -19.13 3.82
C SER A 18 6.89 -19.48 2.35
N ASP A 19 6.25 -20.56 1.95
CA ASP A 19 6.13 -20.96 0.54
C ASP A 19 5.12 -20.11 -0.23
N LYS A 20 4.24 -19.38 0.48
CA LYS A 20 3.25 -18.48 -0.13
C LYS A 20 3.88 -17.16 -0.55
N PRO A 21 3.44 -16.53 -1.66
CA PRO A 21 3.80 -15.16 -1.97
C PRO A 21 3.51 -14.23 -0.80
N LYS A 22 4.36 -13.21 -0.60
CA LYS A 22 4.23 -12.28 0.52
C LYS A 22 2.84 -11.66 0.60
N VAL A 23 2.33 -11.17 -0.52
CA VAL A 23 1.09 -10.37 -0.61
C VAL A 23 -0.21 -11.18 -0.42
N VAL A 24 -0.13 -12.52 -0.41
CA VAL A 24 -1.30 -13.38 -0.13
C VAL A 24 -1.45 -13.76 1.33
N HIS A 25 -0.51 -13.37 2.20
CA HIS A 25 -0.69 -13.52 3.63
C HIS A 25 -1.82 -12.61 4.11
N GLU A 26 -2.60 -13.12 5.05
CA GLU A 26 -3.81 -12.45 5.52
C GLU A 26 -3.54 -11.53 6.69
N VAL A 27 -4.08 -10.32 6.61
CA VAL A 27 -4.27 -9.40 7.72
C VAL A 27 -5.76 -9.43 8.05
N LEU A 28 -6.10 -9.87 9.24
CA LEU A 28 -7.47 -10.00 9.72
C LEU A 28 -8.39 -10.71 8.70
N TYR A 29 -8.00 -11.96 8.33
CA TYR A 29 -8.74 -12.89 7.45
C TYR A 29 -8.85 -12.48 5.97
N LYS A 30 -8.10 -11.49 5.50
CA LYS A 30 -8.11 -11.06 4.11
C LYS A 30 -6.68 -10.88 3.59
N PRO A 31 -6.32 -11.36 2.39
CA PRO A 31 -4.99 -11.18 1.81
C PRO A 31 -4.58 -9.71 1.72
N MET A 32 -3.32 -9.40 1.98
CA MET A 32 -2.79 -8.03 1.96
C MET A 32 -3.13 -7.29 0.66
N VAL A 33 -2.88 -7.93 -0.48
CA VAL A 33 -3.17 -7.34 -1.80
C VAL A 33 -4.66 -7.04 -2.00
N CYS A 34 -5.55 -7.83 -1.41
CA CYS A 34 -6.99 -7.61 -1.51
C CYS A 34 -7.44 -6.37 -0.74
N HIS A 35 -6.83 -6.07 0.42
CA HIS A 35 -7.10 -4.83 1.13
C HIS A 35 -6.82 -3.61 0.27
N ILE A 36 -5.67 -3.60 -0.42
CA ILE A 36 -5.24 -2.49 -1.27
C ILE A 36 -6.15 -2.33 -2.49
N VAL A 37 -6.48 -3.46 -3.15
CA VAL A 37 -7.37 -3.44 -4.31
C VAL A 37 -8.76 -2.94 -3.94
N ASP A 38 -9.27 -3.25 -2.74
CA ASP A 38 -10.55 -2.75 -2.29
C ASP A 38 -10.54 -1.24 -2.01
N GLU A 39 -9.44 -0.70 -1.44
CA GLU A 39 -9.30 0.76 -1.30
C GLU A 39 -9.32 1.43 -2.66
N LEU A 40 -8.61 0.87 -3.66
CA LEU A 40 -8.59 1.40 -5.02
C LEU A 40 -9.96 1.33 -5.71
N LYS A 41 -10.71 0.23 -5.53
CA LYS A 41 -12.08 0.11 -6.03
C LYS A 41 -13.00 1.14 -5.36
N GLY A 42 -12.85 1.31 -4.04
CA GLY A 42 -13.59 2.33 -3.27
C GLY A 42 -13.26 3.77 -3.69
N LEU A 43 -12.07 4.01 -4.20
CA LEU A 43 -11.62 5.28 -4.74
C LEU A 43 -12.18 5.56 -6.15
N GLY A 44 -12.58 4.52 -6.89
CA GLY A 44 -13.17 4.61 -8.22
C GLY A 44 -12.17 4.96 -9.32
N VAL A 45 -10.95 4.41 -9.25
CA VAL A 45 -9.93 4.59 -10.30
C VAL A 45 -10.37 3.97 -11.63
N ASP A 46 -9.90 4.52 -12.76
CA ASP A 46 -10.27 4.10 -14.13
C ASP A 46 -9.69 2.75 -14.55
N GLY A 47 -8.68 2.26 -13.84
CA GLY A 47 -8.09 0.93 -14.06
C GLY A 47 -7.10 0.57 -12.96
N ILE A 48 -7.09 -0.72 -12.59
CA ILE A 48 -6.17 -1.28 -11.59
C ILE A 48 -5.32 -2.35 -12.26
N TYR A 49 -4.01 -2.20 -12.19
CA TYR A 49 -3.00 -3.09 -12.76
C TYR A 49 -2.18 -3.71 -11.63
N VAL A 50 -2.24 -5.03 -11.50
CA VAL A 50 -1.48 -5.74 -10.47
C VAL A 50 -0.27 -6.41 -11.12
N ILE A 51 0.93 -5.97 -10.75
CA ILE A 51 2.17 -6.56 -11.25
C ILE A 51 2.46 -7.80 -10.43
N VAL A 52 2.43 -8.95 -11.09
CA VAL A 52 2.65 -10.27 -10.49
C VAL A 52 3.92 -10.91 -11.04
N GLY A 53 4.53 -11.82 -10.28
CA GLY A 53 5.77 -12.47 -10.68
C GLY A 53 5.95 -13.82 -10.01
N HIS A 54 6.63 -13.86 -8.87
CA HIS A 54 6.80 -15.10 -8.12
C HIS A 54 5.44 -15.71 -7.73
N LYS A 55 5.17 -16.95 -8.18
CA LYS A 55 3.90 -17.67 -7.94
C LYS A 55 2.65 -16.84 -8.30
N ALA A 56 2.72 -16.16 -9.43
CA ALA A 56 1.68 -15.26 -9.93
C ALA A 56 0.27 -15.85 -9.85
N GLU A 57 0.11 -17.14 -10.18
CA GLU A 57 -1.18 -17.82 -10.18
C GLU A 57 -1.88 -17.82 -8.80
N GLU A 58 -1.11 -17.83 -7.70
CA GLU A 58 -1.69 -17.77 -6.35
C GLU A 58 -2.28 -16.38 -6.07
N VAL A 59 -1.65 -15.31 -6.56
CA VAL A 59 -2.15 -13.94 -6.44
C VAL A 59 -3.36 -13.74 -7.34
N MET A 60 -3.27 -14.18 -8.61
CA MET A 60 -4.32 -14.01 -9.62
C MET A 60 -5.64 -14.69 -9.23
N LYS A 61 -5.61 -15.76 -8.45
CA LYS A 61 -6.82 -16.47 -7.96
C LYS A 61 -7.57 -15.70 -6.87
N LEU A 62 -6.92 -14.76 -6.20
CA LEU A 62 -7.47 -14.04 -5.02
C LEU A 62 -8.01 -12.66 -5.34
N VAL A 63 -7.63 -12.11 -6.49
CA VAL A 63 -7.90 -10.71 -6.82
C VAL A 63 -8.73 -10.63 -8.09
N ASP A 64 -9.93 -10.07 -7.98
CA ASP A 64 -10.86 -9.89 -9.10
C ASP A 64 -10.95 -8.42 -9.53
N GLY A 65 -11.40 -8.20 -10.78
CA GLY A 65 -11.69 -6.86 -11.30
C GLY A 65 -10.45 -5.99 -11.51
N VAL A 66 -9.33 -6.61 -11.86
CA VAL A 66 -8.05 -5.97 -12.16
C VAL A 66 -7.43 -6.55 -13.43
N GLU A 67 -6.49 -5.84 -14.02
CA GLU A 67 -5.61 -6.38 -15.07
C GLU A 67 -4.29 -6.84 -14.44
N PHE A 68 -3.77 -7.98 -14.89
CA PHE A 68 -2.50 -8.50 -14.40
C PHE A 68 -1.38 -8.25 -15.39
N VAL A 69 -0.24 -7.77 -14.87
CA VAL A 69 0.98 -7.53 -15.63
C VAL A 69 2.08 -8.44 -15.10
N MET A 70 2.73 -9.19 -15.98
CA MET A 70 3.74 -10.19 -15.58
C MET A 70 5.14 -9.58 -15.50
N GLN A 71 5.75 -9.62 -14.32
CA GLN A 71 7.18 -9.40 -14.14
C GLN A 71 7.91 -10.75 -14.13
N LYS A 72 8.54 -11.14 -15.23
CA LYS A 72 9.21 -12.45 -15.35
C LYS A 72 10.46 -12.56 -14.49
N GLU A 73 11.26 -11.51 -14.41
CA GLU A 73 12.47 -11.42 -13.62
C GLU A 73 12.33 -10.31 -12.56
N GLN A 74 12.59 -10.63 -11.30
CA GLN A 74 12.47 -9.68 -10.19
C GLN A 74 13.76 -8.85 -10.08
N LEU A 75 13.90 -7.84 -10.94
CA LEU A 75 15.08 -6.95 -11.02
C LEU A 75 14.86 -5.60 -10.32
N GLY A 76 13.92 -5.53 -9.39
CA GLY A 76 13.62 -4.33 -8.60
C GLY A 76 12.25 -3.71 -8.88
N THR A 77 11.92 -2.68 -8.10
CA THR A 77 10.61 -2.01 -8.13
C THR A 77 10.39 -1.16 -9.38
N GLY A 78 11.43 -0.49 -9.86
CA GLY A 78 11.40 0.23 -11.13
C GLY A 78 11.21 -0.72 -12.31
N HIS A 79 11.93 -1.87 -12.31
CA HIS A 79 11.73 -2.90 -13.35
C HIS A 79 10.30 -3.47 -13.33
N ALA A 80 9.70 -3.64 -12.16
CA ALA A 80 8.30 -4.06 -12.05
C ALA A 80 7.38 -3.05 -12.77
N LEU A 81 7.56 -1.76 -12.48
CA LEU A 81 6.74 -0.70 -13.08
C LEU A 81 6.97 -0.55 -14.61
N MET A 82 8.19 -0.80 -15.11
CA MET A 82 8.48 -0.83 -16.55
C MET A 82 7.60 -1.86 -17.29
N GLN A 83 7.20 -2.97 -16.66
CA GLN A 83 6.32 -3.97 -17.28
C GLN A 83 4.92 -3.42 -17.56
N ALA A 84 4.48 -2.37 -16.88
CA ALA A 84 3.19 -1.73 -17.13
C ALA A 84 3.20 -0.79 -18.37
N LYS A 85 4.34 -0.59 -19.04
CA LYS A 85 4.45 0.30 -20.19
C LYS A 85 3.47 -0.06 -21.32
N ASP A 86 3.31 -1.34 -21.61
CA ASP A 86 2.44 -1.80 -22.70
C ASP A 86 0.95 -1.53 -22.45
N VAL A 87 0.54 -1.42 -21.19
CA VAL A 87 -0.86 -1.22 -20.80
C VAL A 87 -1.18 0.20 -20.34
N LEU A 88 -0.18 0.97 -19.94
CA LEU A 88 -0.32 2.33 -19.41
C LEU A 88 0.43 3.41 -20.16
N GLY A 89 1.49 3.06 -20.91
CA GLY A 89 2.42 4.04 -21.49
C GLY A 89 1.77 5.06 -22.41
N ASP A 90 0.76 4.66 -23.17
CA ASP A 90 0.02 5.54 -24.09
C ASP A 90 -1.25 6.15 -23.47
N LYS A 91 -1.55 5.86 -22.20
CA LYS A 91 -2.74 6.40 -21.51
C LYS A 91 -2.45 7.76 -20.91
N GLU A 92 -3.26 8.74 -21.26
CA GLU A 92 -3.23 10.04 -20.58
C GLU A 92 -3.85 9.97 -19.19
N GLY A 93 -3.23 10.61 -18.20
CA GLY A 93 -3.74 10.68 -16.84
C GLY A 93 -2.66 10.52 -15.78
N THR A 94 -3.11 10.21 -14.58
CA THR A 94 -2.29 10.04 -13.39
C THR A 94 -2.27 8.57 -12.98
N THR A 95 -1.11 8.04 -12.59
CA THR A 95 -1.00 6.69 -12.02
C THR A 95 -0.53 6.76 -10.57
N ILE A 96 -1.31 6.11 -9.68
CA ILE A 96 -0.88 5.83 -8.31
C ILE A 96 -0.10 4.51 -8.34
N VAL A 97 1.04 4.48 -7.68
CA VAL A 97 1.86 3.26 -7.53
C VAL A 97 1.89 2.88 -6.06
N LEU A 98 1.46 1.66 -5.76
CA LEU A 98 1.32 1.13 -4.40
C LEU A 98 2.07 -0.18 -4.23
N ASN A 99 2.57 -0.41 -3.03
CA ASN A 99 3.15 -1.69 -2.64
C ASN A 99 2.04 -2.67 -2.21
N GLY A 100 2.00 -3.87 -2.79
CA GLY A 100 1.01 -4.91 -2.49
C GLY A 100 1.07 -5.47 -1.06
N ASP A 101 2.02 -5.04 -0.27
CA ASP A 101 2.25 -5.45 1.11
C ASP A 101 1.99 -4.34 2.15
N ALA A 102 1.34 -3.24 1.74
CA ALA A 102 0.95 -2.12 2.62
C ALA A 102 -0.59 -2.08 2.86
N PRO A 103 -1.19 -3.10 3.51
CA PRO A 103 -2.65 -3.30 3.59
C PRO A 103 -3.38 -2.30 4.48
N LEU A 104 -2.67 -1.46 5.22
CA LEU A 104 -3.26 -0.51 6.16
C LEU A 104 -3.51 0.87 5.57
N ILE A 105 -3.04 1.12 4.34
CA ILE A 105 -3.30 2.37 3.61
C ILE A 105 -4.81 2.54 3.41
N THR A 106 -5.31 3.76 3.57
CA THR A 106 -6.74 4.07 3.40
C THR A 106 -7.01 4.78 2.09
N LYS A 107 -8.25 4.70 1.62
CA LYS A 107 -8.66 5.43 0.42
C LYS A 107 -8.62 6.95 0.66
N GLU A 108 -8.87 7.40 1.89
CA GLU A 108 -8.81 8.82 2.28
C GLU A 108 -7.40 9.38 2.09
N THR A 109 -6.39 8.64 2.52
CA THR A 109 -4.97 8.99 2.34
C THR A 109 -4.58 8.97 0.87
N LEU A 110 -5.03 7.98 0.11
CA LEU A 110 -4.79 7.90 -1.34
C LEU A 110 -5.50 9.04 -2.09
N GLN A 111 -6.71 9.39 -1.68
CA GLN A 111 -7.44 10.54 -2.24
C GLN A 111 -6.69 11.85 -1.99
N GLY A 112 -6.14 12.03 -0.77
CA GLY A 112 -5.31 13.19 -0.44
C GLY A 112 -4.05 13.28 -1.30
N LEU A 113 -3.37 12.16 -1.53
CA LEU A 113 -2.19 12.08 -2.42
C LEU A 113 -2.54 12.53 -3.85
N ILE A 114 -3.63 12.01 -4.41
CA ILE A 114 -4.08 12.36 -5.78
C ILE A 114 -4.48 13.83 -5.84
N GLN A 115 -5.22 14.30 -4.84
CA GLN A 115 -5.66 15.69 -4.78
C GLN A 115 -4.46 16.63 -4.74
N TYR A 116 -3.49 16.37 -3.85
CA TYR A 116 -2.25 17.13 -3.75
C TYR A 116 -1.50 17.16 -5.09
N HIS A 117 -1.33 15.98 -5.73
CA HIS A 117 -0.66 15.85 -7.02
C HIS A 117 -1.30 16.73 -8.11
N ASN A 118 -2.63 16.70 -8.20
CA ASN A 118 -3.39 17.44 -9.22
C ASN A 118 -3.41 18.95 -8.95
N GLU A 119 -3.68 19.37 -7.71
CA GLU A 119 -3.78 20.79 -7.32
C GLU A 119 -2.46 21.52 -7.52
N HIS A 120 -1.33 20.86 -7.25
CA HIS A 120 -0.01 21.43 -7.43
C HIS A 120 0.60 21.12 -8.82
N GLN A 121 -0.17 20.54 -9.75
CA GLN A 121 0.27 20.21 -11.11
C GLN A 121 1.61 19.44 -11.12
N MET A 122 1.75 18.48 -10.21
CA MET A 122 2.95 17.68 -10.08
C MET A 122 3.11 16.71 -11.25
N LYS A 123 4.35 16.35 -11.57
CA LYS A 123 4.68 15.25 -12.49
C LYS A 123 5.10 13.98 -11.75
N GLY A 124 5.59 14.15 -10.52
CA GLY A 124 5.86 13.10 -9.55
C GLY A 124 5.54 13.57 -8.15
N THR A 125 4.86 12.75 -7.38
CA THR A 125 4.61 12.98 -5.95
C THR A 125 4.96 11.72 -5.18
N VAL A 126 5.82 11.85 -4.20
CA VAL A 126 6.15 10.78 -3.25
C VAL A 126 5.36 10.97 -1.97
N MET A 127 4.76 9.90 -1.43
CA MET A 127 4.19 9.93 -0.10
C MET A 127 5.30 9.82 0.93
N THR A 128 5.32 10.74 1.91
CA THR A 128 6.36 10.84 2.93
C THR A 128 5.78 10.84 4.34
N CYS A 129 6.59 10.50 5.32
CA CYS A 129 6.26 10.64 6.74
C CYS A 129 7.52 10.89 7.55
N ASP A 130 7.37 11.43 8.78
CA ASP A 130 8.45 11.43 9.76
C ASP A 130 8.37 10.14 10.59
N CYS A 131 9.39 9.32 10.51
CA CYS A 131 9.48 8.06 11.25
C CYS A 131 10.69 8.02 12.18
N ASP A 132 10.66 7.06 13.10
CA ASP A 132 11.82 6.74 13.93
C ASP A 132 13.03 6.38 13.04
N LEU A 133 14.20 6.96 13.34
CA LEU A 133 15.45 6.77 12.61
C LEU A 133 15.89 5.30 12.51
N ASN A 134 15.40 4.43 13.42
CA ASN A 134 15.64 2.99 13.36
C ASN A 134 14.93 2.29 12.20
N LYS A 135 13.94 2.93 11.58
CA LYS A 135 13.26 2.39 10.40
C LYS A 135 14.19 2.44 9.19
N LYS A 136 14.26 1.32 8.46
CA LYS A 136 15.12 1.15 7.28
C LYS A 136 14.39 1.51 5.98
N PHE A 137 13.74 2.67 5.96
CA PHE A 137 13.10 3.24 4.78
C PHE A 137 14.07 4.13 4.01
N GLY A 138 13.82 4.38 2.74
CA GLY A 138 14.50 5.39 1.94
C GLY A 138 14.36 6.78 2.59
N ARG A 139 15.36 7.61 2.45
CA ARG A 139 15.38 8.98 3.00
C ARG A 139 15.03 9.99 1.94
N ILE A 140 14.18 10.95 2.29
CA ILE A 140 13.79 12.04 1.40
C ILE A 140 14.87 13.11 1.44
N ILE A 141 15.47 13.38 0.28
CA ILE A 141 16.45 14.46 0.15
C ILE A 141 15.73 15.72 -0.30
N ARG A 142 15.84 16.76 0.51
CA ARG A 142 15.27 18.10 0.19
C ARG A 142 16.34 19.15 0.01
N GLU A 143 16.06 20.08 -0.86
CA GLU A 143 16.80 21.34 -1.03
C GLU A 143 15.78 22.46 -1.15
N ASN A 144 15.84 23.47 -0.28
CA ASN A 144 14.88 24.57 -0.23
C ASN A 144 13.42 24.10 -0.26
N ASP A 145 13.08 23.14 0.60
CA ASP A 145 11.76 22.49 0.72
C ASP A 145 11.32 21.64 -0.50
N GLN A 146 12.05 21.65 -1.60
CA GLN A 146 11.79 20.79 -2.75
C GLN A 146 12.35 19.37 -2.55
N VAL A 147 11.58 18.36 -2.88
CA VAL A 147 12.08 16.99 -2.94
C VAL A 147 13.04 16.88 -4.12
N LYS A 148 14.31 16.53 -3.87
CA LYS A 148 15.34 16.35 -4.89
C LYS A 148 15.56 14.91 -5.29
N GLY A 149 15.38 14.00 -4.36
CA GLY A 149 15.58 12.58 -4.60
C GLY A 149 15.19 11.76 -3.38
N ILE A 150 15.32 10.47 -3.54
CA ILE A 150 15.13 9.48 -2.48
C ILE A 150 16.37 8.59 -2.49
N VAL A 151 17.01 8.43 -1.33
CA VAL A 151 18.15 7.52 -1.19
C VAL A 151 17.71 6.31 -0.38
N GLU A 152 17.80 5.12 -0.97
CA GLU A 152 17.47 3.88 -0.28
C GLU A 152 18.37 3.66 0.94
N TYR A 153 17.85 3.09 2.03
CA TYR A 153 18.56 2.99 3.31
C TYR A 153 19.95 2.35 3.20
N LYS A 154 20.12 1.39 2.29
CA LYS A 154 21.39 0.69 2.07
C LYS A 154 22.45 1.55 1.36
N ASP A 155 21.98 2.54 0.59
CA ASP A 155 22.82 3.47 -0.17
C ASP A 155 23.05 4.78 0.60
N CYS A 156 22.38 5.00 1.76
CA CYS A 156 22.52 6.20 2.57
C CYS A 156 23.91 6.33 3.20
N THR A 157 24.45 7.55 3.15
CA THR A 157 25.54 7.96 4.05
C THR A 157 25.08 8.00 5.51
N ASP A 158 26.00 8.11 6.46
CA ASP A 158 25.66 8.23 7.87
C ASP A 158 24.87 9.51 8.18
N GLU A 159 25.15 10.59 7.47
CA GLU A 159 24.40 11.86 7.57
C GLU A 159 22.97 11.69 7.06
N GLN A 160 22.81 11.06 5.92
CA GLN A 160 21.48 10.80 5.33
C GLN A 160 20.62 9.88 6.21
N ARG A 161 21.20 8.92 6.92
CA ARG A 161 20.46 8.06 7.87
C ARG A 161 19.83 8.84 9.03
N ASN A 162 20.31 10.03 9.33
CA ASN A 162 19.76 10.91 10.37
C ASN A 162 18.59 11.79 9.87
N ILE A 163 18.19 11.70 8.60
CA ILE A 163 17.00 12.36 8.08
C ILE A 163 15.77 11.60 8.61
N SER A 164 14.84 12.32 9.25
CA SER A 164 13.60 11.75 9.79
C SER A 164 12.52 11.54 8.72
N GLU A 165 12.53 12.37 7.67
CA GLU A 165 11.55 12.24 6.59
C GLU A 165 11.90 11.07 5.68
N MET A 166 10.96 10.13 5.60
CA MET A 166 11.15 8.85 4.94
C MET A 166 10.15 8.65 3.79
N ASN A 167 10.60 7.89 2.81
CA ASN A 167 9.77 7.40 1.72
C ASN A 167 8.83 6.30 2.23
N VAL A 168 7.52 6.50 2.09
CA VAL A 168 6.50 5.51 2.47
C VAL A 168 6.42 4.36 1.46
N GLY A 169 6.76 4.65 0.19
CA GLY A 169 6.77 3.67 -0.90
C GLY A 169 5.55 3.75 -1.81
N GLU A 170 4.68 4.73 -1.58
CA GLU A 170 3.52 5.05 -2.42
C GLU A 170 3.78 6.35 -3.19
N TYR A 171 3.34 6.38 -4.45
CA TYR A 171 3.62 7.47 -5.37
C TYR A 171 2.42 7.82 -6.22
N CYS A 172 2.43 9.03 -6.77
CA CYS A 172 1.50 9.50 -7.78
C CYS A 172 2.28 10.16 -8.92
N PHE A 173 2.05 9.73 -10.16
CA PHE A 173 2.79 10.20 -11.32
C PHE A 173 1.88 10.60 -12.46
N ASP A 174 2.27 11.62 -13.22
CA ASP A 174 1.80 11.81 -14.59
C ASP A 174 2.34 10.66 -15.47
N ASN A 175 1.46 9.98 -16.23
CA ASN A 175 1.83 8.78 -16.96
C ASN A 175 2.96 9.00 -17.98
N ALA A 176 2.85 10.03 -18.79
CA ALA A 176 3.85 10.29 -19.83
C ALA A 176 5.22 10.61 -19.21
N ALA A 177 5.24 11.39 -18.13
CA ALA A 177 6.47 11.71 -17.42
C ALA A 177 7.08 10.47 -16.73
N LEU A 178 6.24 9.61 -16.15
CA LEU A 178 6.67 8.37 -15.49
C LEU A 178 7.40 7.45 -16.47
N PHE A 179 6.73 7.05 -17.57
CA PHE A 179 7.30 6.08 -18.50
C PHE A 179 8.52 6.63 -19.25
N LYS A 180 8.59 7.94 -19.48
CA LYS A 180 9.79 8.59 -19.99
C LYS A 180 10.96 8.55 -18.99
N ALA A 181 10.70 8.82 -17.71
CA ALA A 181 11.73 8.76 -16.67
C ALA A 181 12.25 7.33 -16.45
N LEU A 182 11.34 6.31 -16.48
CA LEU A 182 11.70 4.91 -16.33
C LEU A 182 12.70 4.41 -17.40
N GLU A 183 12.73 5.01 -18.59
CA GLU A 183 13.73 4.68 -19.64
C GLU A 183 15.17 5.03 -19.21
N SER A 184 15.35 5.92 -18.24
CA SER A 184 16.64 6.38 -17.74
C SER A 184 17.08 5.74 -16.43
N VAL A 185 16.20 4.92 -15.80
CA VAL A 185 16.53 4.21 -14.55
C VAL A 185 17.58 3.15 -14.81
N THR A 186 18.60 3.10 -13.96
CA THR A 186 19.69 2.12 -14.03
C THR A 186 19.70 1.24 -12.79
N ASN A 187 20.51 0.18 -12.78
CA ASN A 187 20.68 -0.70 -11.63
C ASN A 187 22.05 -0.53 -10.93
N ASN A 188 22.67 0.63 -11.09
CA ASN A 188 23.98 0.91 -10.49
C ASN A 188 23.83 1.38 -9.03
N ASN A 189 23.48 0.45 -8.14
CA ASN A 189 23.26 0.69 -6.71
C ASN A 189 23.67 -0.55 -5.90
N ALA A 190 23.61 -0.47 -4.58
CA ALA A 190 24.06 -1.53 -3.64
C ALA A 190 23.35 -2.88 -3.84
N GLN A 191 22.16 -2.92 -4.46
CA GLN A 191 21.39 -4.14 -4.67
C GLN A 191 21.44 -4.64 -6.12
N ASN A 192 22.00 -3.88 -7.06
CA ASN A 192 21.96 -4.13 -8.53
C ASN A 192 20.51 -4.26 -9.03
N GLU A 193 19.60 -3.45 -8.50
CA GLU A 193 18.18 -3.44 -8.85
C GLU A 193 17.78 -2.10 -9.47
N TYR A 194 16.77 -2.11 -10.33
CA TYR A 194 16.13 -0.88 -10.85
C TYR A 194 15.18 -0.34 -9.78
N TYR A 195 15.52 0.78 -9.18
CA TYR A 195 14.69 1.39 -8.12
C TYR A 195 13.66 2.34 -8.71
N ILE A 196 12.42 2.27 -8.22
CA ILE A 196 11.39 3.29 -8.53
C ILE A 196 11.77 4.65 -7.95
N THR A 197 12.51 4.67 -6.85
CA THR A 197 12.95 5.89 -6.16
C THR A 197 13.83 6.79 -7.03
N ASP A 198 14.57 6.19 -7.99
CA ASP A 198 15.41 6.94 -8.94
C ASP A 198 14.59 7.82 -9.89
N VAL A 199 13.32 7.47 -10.14
CA VAL A 199 12.40 8.24 -10.99
C VAL A 199 12.27 9.67 -10.49
N ILE A 200 12.26 9.88 -9.19
CA ILE A 200 12.12 11.20 -8.55
C ILE A 200 13.31 12.11 -8.90
N GLU A 201 14.53 11.60 -8.78
CA GLU A 201 15.75 12.33 -9.13
C GLU A 201 15.84 12.59 -10.65
N ILE A 202 15.52 11.58 -11.46
CA ILE A 202 15.50 11.71 -12.94
C ILE A 202 14.52 12.80 -13.37
N MET A 203 13.30 12.84 -12.79
CA MET A 203 12.32 13.89 -13.08
C MET A 203 12.83 15.27 -12.66
N ASN A 204 13.50 15.40 -11.52
CA ASN A 204 14.14 16.65 -11.11
C ASN A 204 15.20 17.12 -12.11
N HIS A 205 16.07 16.23 -12.59
CA HIS A 205 17.08 16.55 -13.60
C HIS A 205 16.47 16.99 -14.94
N GLN A 206 15.23 16.53 -15.22
CA GLN A 206 14.46 16.97 -16.39
C GLN A 206 13.68 18.28 -16.14
N ASN A 207 13.88 18.94 -14.99
CA ASN A 207 13.14 20.13 -14.54
C ASN A 207 11.62 19.93 -14.49
N LEU A 208 11.16 18.72 -14.19
CA LEU A 208 9.76 18.43 -13.94
C LEU A 208 9.39 18.75 -12.50
N ASN A 209 8.15 19.19 -12.27
CA ASN A 209 7.64 19.51 -10.95
C ASN A 209 7.42 18.25 -10.11
N VAL A 210 8.22 18.08 -9.06
CA VAL A 210 8.17 16.92 -8.14
C VAL A 210 7.94 17.40 -6.73
N GLY A 211 7.05 16.70 -5.98
CA GLY A 211 6.70 17.07 -4.61
C GLY A 211 6.62 15.88 -3.66
N GLY A 212 6.47 16.20 -2.38
CA GLY A 212 6.23 15.24 -1.31
C GLY A 212 4.89 15.52 -0.63
N TYR A 213 4.03 14.51 -0.61
CA TYR A 213 2.80 14.52 0.18
C TYR A 213 3.07 13.86 1.53
N LYS A 214 3.15 14.69 2.57
CA LYS A 214 3.48 14.23 3.93
C LYS A 214 2.23 13.82 4.67
N ILE A 215 2.24 12.61 5.24
CA ILE A 215 1.17 12.08 6.08
C ILE A 215 1.60 12.03 7.55
N ASP A 216 0.64 12.22 8.45
CA ASP A 216 0.84 12.20 9.90
C ASP A 216 0.45 10.87 10.53
N ASP A 217 -0.45 10.10 9.92
CA ASP A 217 -0.90 8.81 10.45
C ASP A 217 0.08 7.68 10.11
N LEU A 218 1.01 7.45 11.02
CA LEU A 218 2.01 6.39 10.87
C LEU A 218 1.42 4.96 10.94
N SER A 219 0.16 4.81 11.36
CA SER A 219 -0.51 3.50 11.36
C SER A 219 -0.83 2.97 9.96
N GLU A 220 -0.76 3.84 8.94
CA GLU A 220 -0.93 3.47 7.54
C GLU A 220 0.39 3.14 6.83
N VAL A 221 1.52 3.43 7.48
CA VAL A 221 2.85 3.40 6.88
C VAL A 221 3.50 2.02 7.01
N GLY A 222 4.03 1.55 5.91
CA GLY A 222 4.99 0.47 5.86
C GLY A 222 4.47 -0.84 5.32
N GLY A 223 5.31 -1.45 4.50
CA GLY A 223 5.10 -2.80 3.99
C GLY A 223 5.40 -3.86 5.06
N ILE A 224 4.57 -4.86 5.14
CA ILE A 224 4.71 -6.01 6.04
C ILE A 224 5.72 -6.99 5.46
N ASN A 225 6.81 -7.28 6.18
CA ASN A 225 7.93 -8.05 5.65
C ASN A 225 8.12 -9.41 6.33
N ASP A 226 7.59 -9.58 7.55
CA ASP A 226 7.71 -10.82 8.31
C ASP A 226 6.41 -11.11 9.12
N LYS A 227 6.41 -12.23 9.84
CA LYS A 227 5.24 -12.67 10.62
C LYS A 227 4.96 -11.80 11.84
N PHE A 228 5.97 -11.15 12.39
CA PHE A 228 5.78 -10.25 13.53
C PHE A 228 5.10 -8.95 13.06
N GLU A 229 5.59 -8.33 11.98
CA GLU A 229 4.96 -7.16 11.37
C GLU A 229 3.52 -7.48 10.91
N LEU A 230 3.28 -8.71 10.39
CA LEU A 230 1.93 -9.17 10.03
C LEU A 230 0.98 -9.20 11.24
N GLN A 231 1.44 -9.66 12.39
CA GLN A 231 0.67 -9.68 13.62
C GLN A 231 0.38 -8.26 14.14
N GLU A 232 1.36 -7.36 14.08
CA GLU A 232 1.15 -5.97 14.49
C GLU A 232 0.14 -5.25 13.57
N ALA A 233 0.25 -5.45 12.26
CA ALA A 233 -0.74 -4.92 11.30
C ALA A 233 -2.15 -5.49 11.55
N THR A 234 -2.26 -6.77 11.90
CA THR A 234 -3.54 -7.39 12.24
C THR A 234 -4.18 -6.71 13.46
N LYS A 235 -3.42 -6.42 14.52
CA LYS A 235 -3.91 -5.70 15.71
C LYS A 235 -4.37 -4.28 15.37
N GLN A 236 -3.59 -3.58 14.54
CA GLN A 236 -3.94 -2.21 14.12
C GLN A 236 -5.25 -2.19 13.32
N LEU A 237 -5.40 -3.11 12.38
CA LEU A 237 -6.63 -3.22 11.58
C LEU A 237 -7.82 -3.66 12.44
N GLN A 238 -7.64 -4.63 13.35
CA GLN A 238 -8.66 -5.06 14.32
C GLN A 238 -9.14 -3.87 15.15
N TYR A 239 -8.22 -3.08 15.70
CA TYR A 239 -8.58 -1.88 16.46
C TYR A 239 -9.39 -0.89 15.63
N ARG A 240 -8.96 -0.62 14.40
CA ARG A 240 -9.61 0.32 13.47
C ARG A 240 -11.05 -0.14 13.15
N ILE A 241 -11.22 -1.42 12.81
CA ILE A 241 -12.54 -2.00 12.48
C ILE A 241 -13.45 -2.03 13.71
N ASN A 242 -12.97 -2.52 14.85
CA ASN A 242 -13.77 -2.58 16.07
C ASN A 242 -14.19 -1.18 16.53
N LYS A 243 -13.28 -0.19 16.46
CA LYS A 243 -13.59 1.21 16.76
C LYS A 243 -14.70 1.76 15.85
N LYS A 244 -14.65 1.44 14.55
CA LYS A 244 -15.69 1.84 13.60
C LYS A 244 -17.04 1.26 14.01
N HIS A 245 -17.14 -0.04 14.27
CA HIS A 245 -18.40 -0.68 14.71
C HIS A 245 -18.95 -0.09 16.01
N LEU A 246 -18.07 0.22 16.98
CA LEU A 246 -18.49 0.90 18.22
C LEU A 246 -19.09 2.28 17.94
N LEU A 247 -18.47 3.07 17.04
CA LEU A 247 -18.97 4.38 16.64
C LEU A 247 -20.26 4.30 15.81
N ASP A 248 -20.47 3.19 15.10
CA ASP A 248 -21.69 2.89 14.36
C ASP A 248 -22.81 2.30 15.25
N GLY A 249 -22.61 2.23 16.57
CA GLY A 249 -23.63 1.82 17.56
C GLY A 249 -23.65 0.33 17.89
N VAL A 250 -22.65 -0.44 17.50
CA VAL A 250 -22.45 -1.84 17.95
C VAL A 250 -21.79 -1.83 19.32
N ASN A 251 -22.24 -2.69 20.22
CA ASN A 251 -21.64 -2.86 21.55
C ASN A 251 -20.62 -4.02 21.52
N ILE A 252 -19.33 -3.73 21.62
CA ILE A 252 -18.24 -4.73 21.68
C ILE A 252 -17.70 -4.74 23.11
N VAL A 253 -17.92 -5.84 23.83
CA VAL A 253 -17.56 -5.96 25.26
C VAL A 253 -16.04 -5.95 25.47
N ASP A 254 -15.29 -6.59 24.58
CA ASP A 254 -13.82 -6.62 24.62
C ASP A 254 -13.25 -6.46 23.21
N MET A 255 -12.78 -5.26 22.87
CA MET A 255 -12.18 -4.96 21.58
C MET A 255 -10.92 -5.78 21.27
N THR A 256 -10.19 -6.17 22.30
CA THR A 256 -8.90 -6.86 22.14
C THR A 256 -9.05 -8.33 21.83
N ASN A 257 -10.15 -8.91 22.28
CA ASN A 257 -10.48 -10.33 22.11
C ASN A 257 -11.72 -10.54 21.20
N THR A 258 -11.97 -9.62 20.28
CA THR A 258 -13.03 -9.71 19.27
C THR A 258 -12.42 -9.42 17.92
N TYR A 259 -12.57 -10.36 16.99
CA TYR A 259 -11.99 -10.31 15.64
C TYR A 259 -13.09 -10.19 14.61
N ILE A 260 -13.22 -9.00 14.01
CA ILE A 260 -14.23 -8.70 12.99
C ILE A 260 -13.52 -8.42 11.67
N GLY A 261 -13.85 -9.19 10.63
CA GLY A 261 -13.31 -8.99 9.28
C GLY A 261 -13.81 -7.69 8.65
N ARG A 262 -13.05 -7.18 7.71
CA ARG A 262 -13.30 -5.88 7.08
C ARG A 262 -14.66 -5.77 6.38
N ASP A 263 -15.13 -6.87 5.77
CA ASP A 263 -16.35 -6.89 4.94
C ASP A 263 -17.61 -7.26 5.75
N VAL A 264 -17.46 -7.44 7.06
CA VAL A 264 -18.56 -7.76 7.98
C VAL A 264 -19.42 -6.53 8.21
N VAL A 265 -20.73 -6.73 8.21
CA VAL A 265 -21.72 -5.69 8.52
C VAL A 265 -22.48 -6.08 9.78
N ILE A 266 -22.55 -5.17 10.76
CA ILE A 266 -23.25 -5.40 12.02
C ILE A 266 -24.17 -4.21 12.29
N GLY A 267 -25.44 -4.51 12.59
CA GLY A 267 -26.44 -3.51 12.93
C GLY A 267 -26.28 -2.93 14.33
N HIS A 268 -26.77 -1.70 14.52
CA HIS A 268 -26.74 -1.00 15.80
C HIS A 268 -27.45 -1.77 16.94
N ASP A 269 -27.13 -1.47 18.19
CA ASP A 269 -27.67 -2.13 19.40
C ASP A 269 -27.36 -3.63 19.48
N THR A 270 -26.55 -4.18 18.56
CA THR A 270 -26.03 -5.55 18.63
C THR A 270 -24.87 -5.61 19.63
N THR A 271 -24.88 -6.59 20.51
CA THR A 271 -23.82 -6.84 21.49
C THR A 271 -22.97 -8.03 21.05
N ILE A 272 -21.66 -7.84 21.00
CA ILE A 272 -20.66 -8.87 20.68
C ILE A 272 -19.85 -9.17 21.96
N GLU A 273 -20.00 -10.38 22.46
CA GLU A 273 -19.27 -10.89 23.62
C GLU A 273 -17.82 -11.27 23.28
N PRO A 274 -16.93 -11.38 24.30
CA PRO A 274 -15.52 -11.71 24.07
C PRO A 274 -15.29 -13.05 23.36
N GLY A 275 -14.19 -13.13 22.61
CA GLY A 275 -13.75 -14.34 21.92
C GLY A 275 -14.48 -14.64 20.62
N CYS A 276 -15.29 -13.72 20.13
CA CYS A 276 -15.99 -13.89 18.86
C CYS A 276 -15.07 -13.63 17.66
N ILE A 277 -15.19 -14.47 16.63
CA ILE A 277 -14.54 -14.38 15.34
C ILE A 277 -15.62 -14.24 14.27
N ILE A 278 -15.68 -13.11 13.58
CA ILE A 278 -16.71 -12.81 12.58
C ILE A 278 -15.98 -12.40 11.30
N LYS A 279 -16.09 -13.18 10.25
CA LYS A 279 -15.30 -12.99 9.01
C LYS A 279 -16.16 -13.17 7.75
N GLY A 280 -15.50 -13.04 6.60
CA GLY A 280 -16.15 -13.12 5.29
C GLY A 280 -17.08 -11.93 5.05
N LYS A 281 -18.22 -12.18 4.42
CA LYS A 281 -19.28 -11.20 4.15
C LYS A 281 -20.46 -11.34 5.12
N THR A 282 -20.20 -11.80 6.33
CA THR A 282 -21.22 -12.01 7.37
C THR A 282 -22.01 -10.72 7.63
N VAL A 283 -23.34 -10.85 7.66
CA VAL A 283 -24.25 -9.74 7.98
C VAL A 283 -25.04 -10.10 9.24
N ILE A 284 -24.92 -9.27 10.28
CA ILE A 284 -25.65 -9.38 11.54
C ILE A 284 -26.62 -8.21 11.64
N GLY A 285 -27.89 -8.48 11.98
CA GLY A 285 -28.93 -7.45 12.13
C GLY A 285 -28.77 -6.56 13.36
N ASN A 286 -29.78 -5.71 13.61
CA ASN A 286 -29.85 -4.86 14.78
C ASN A 286 -30.29 -5.64 16.03
N GLY A 287 -29.85 -5.22 17.22
CA GLY A 287 -30.32 -5.72 18.50
C GLY A 287 -30.01 -7.20 18.78
N CYS A 288 -29.05 -7.79 18.09
CA CYS A 288 -28.63 -9.18 18.32
C CYS A 288 -27.70 -9.29 19.52
N HIS A 289 -27.61 -10.50 20.08
CA HIS A 289 -26.63 -10.84 21.11
C HIS A 289 -25.80 -12.02 20.64
N ILE A 290 -24.49 -11.82 20.46
CA ILE A 290 -23.56 -12.75 19.82
C ILE A 290 -22.47 -13.16 20.81
N GLY A 291 -22.30 -14.45 20.99
CA GLY A 291 -21.20 -14.99 21.78
C GLY A 291 -21.58 -15.49 23.15
N PRO A 292 -20.57 -15.70 24.05
CA PRO A 292 -19.13 -15.60 23.76
C PRO A 292 -18.59 -16.77 22.90
N TYR A 293 -17.35 -16.60 22.40
CA TYR A 293 -16.60 -17.64 21.67
C TYR A 293 -17.35 -18.23 20.45
N CYS A 294 -18.04 -17.40 19.71
CA CYS A 294 -18.71 -17.79 18.46
C CYS A 294 -17.83 -17.51 17.24
N GLU A 295 -17.91 -18.37 16.24
CA GLU A 295 -17.30 -18.16 14.92
C GLU A 295 -18.38 -18.10 13.84
N PHE A 296 -18.29 -17.06 12.99
CA PHE A 296 -19.16 -16.87 11.83
C PHE A 296 -18.26 -16.68 10.59
N ASP A 297 -18.55 -17.43 9.54
CA ASP A 297 -17.83 -17.39 8.28
C ASP A 297 -18.84 -17.50 7.13
N ASN A 298 -19.34 -16.34 6.66
CA ASN A 298 -20.40 -16.15 5.64
C ASN A 298 -21.78 -16.64 6.03
#